data_b89dcca896ec5dd408f3eb832a11b2e6
#
_entry.id   b89dcca896ec5dd408f3eb832a11b2e6
#
_cell.length_a   1.000
_cell.length_b   1.000
_cell.length_c   1.000
_cell.angle_alpha   90.00
_cell.angle_beta   90.00
_cell.angle_gamma   90.00
#
_symmetry.space_group_name_H-M   'P 1'
#
loop_
_entity.id
_entity.type
_entity.pdbx_description
1 polymer ?
#
loop_
_entity_poly.entity_id
_entity_poly.type
_entity_poly.pdbx_seq_one_letter_code
_entity_poly.pdbx_strand_id
1 'polypeptide(L)'
;MAYSVGIGLTNACNLACAHCYRPTDRIDAVPLDDIKTICESLPVGSMGMGTGENLLHPQFEEIVRYLHGRGVKLSIASNGHSLTAMSDELLGMFNDLEVSIDYPSAAQQDGMRGPGNWALVHQAIERCHDAGKSISILATLMTTNYAQMDEMVALARSVSANLRVNVYQAVRTDLYRLTYEQFWEAYQRLFSAGKVVSCSEPIVRAAMGLPDVESPCGRNSIRFDMRGRIIPCVYWPVASPQPYTVADLPSKGESILEHAYFQQAIATPAHAADCPCQGGCASRRALNNELDAHDEYCPWARGDEMKLAWEAAPAVDLVRSRNVCTTIVV
;
A
#
# COMPACT_ATOMS: atom_id res chain seq x y z
N MET A 1 -7.04 7.29 -19.91
CA MET A 1 -6.04 7.52 -18.82
C MET A 1 -5.52 6.15 -18.41
N ALA A 2 -4.21 5.99 -18.15
CA ALA A 2 -3.69 4.67 -17.77
C ALA A 2 -3.91 4.42 -16.27
N TYR A 3 -4.29 3.18 -15.92
CA TYR A 3 -4.54 2.78 -14.54
C TYR A 3 -3.26 2.38 -13.81
N SER A 4 -3.22 2.67 -12.51
CA SER A 4 -2.29 2.06 -11.56
C SER A 4 -2.95 0.82 -10.97
N VAL A 5 -2.45 -0.34 -11.35
CA VAL A 5 -2.96 -1.63 -10.87
C VAL A 5 -2.13 -2.11 -9.69
N GLY A 6 -2.79 -2.54 -8.62
CA GLY A 6 -2.15 -3.31 -7.58
C GLY A 6 -2.65 -4.75 -7.62
N ILE A 7 -1.74 -5.71 -7.52
CA ILE A 7 -2.11 -7.11 -7.62
C ILE A 7 -1.49 -7.94 -6.49
N GLY A 8 -2.32 -8.78 -5.88
CA GLY A 8 -1.87 -9.89 -5.07
C GLY A 8 -1.60 -11.09 -5.97
N LEU A 9 -0.37 -11.23 -6.47
CA LEU A 9 -0.05 -12.34 -7.37
C LEU A 9 -0.29 -13.71 -6.72
N THR A 10 0.09 -13.84 -5.45
CA THR A 10 -0.13 -15.04 -4.65
C THR A 10 -0.22 -14.69 -3.17
N ASN A 11 -0.85 -15.55 -2.38
CA ASN A 11 -0.74 -15.50 -0.92
C ASN A 11 0.25 -16.53 -0.35
N ALA A 12 1.00 -17.26 -1.20
CA ALA A 12 2.16 -18.03 -0.73
C ALA A 12 3.19 -17.08 -0.11
N CYS A 13 3.72 -17.43 1.06
CA CYS A 13 4.72 -16.64 1.77
C CYS A 13 5.55 -17.57 2.66
N ASN A 14 6.85 -17.31 2.74
CA ASN A 14 7.78 -18.00 3.63
C ASN A 14 7.69 -17.50 5.09
N LEU A 15 6.89 -16.45 5.36
CA LEU A 15 6.67 -15.89 6.70
C LEU A 15 5.19 -15.97 7.12
N ALA A 16 4.95 -15.85 8.44
CA ALA A 16 3.63 -15.83 9.06
C ALA A 16 3.50 -14.63 10.02
N CYS A 17 3.76 -13.42 9.51
CA CYS A 17 3.75 -12.18 10.30
C CYS A 17 2.42 -12.01 11.02
N ALA A 18 2.46 -11.63 12.30
CA ALA A 18 1.29 -11.58 13.18
C ALA A 18 0.22 -10.57 12.72
N HIS A 19 0.62 -9.45 12.09
CA HIS A 19 -0.26 -8.39 11.59
C HIS A 19 -0.75 -8.62 10.15
N CYS A 20 -0.35 -9.71 9.49
CA CYS A 20 -0.59 -9.91 8.05
C CYS A 20 -2.07 -10.10 7.73
N TYR A 21 -2.57 -9.33 6.76
CA TYR A 21 -3.97 -9.38 6.33
C TYR A 21 -4.26 -10.50 5.31
N ARG A 22 -3.23 -11.14 4.71
CA ARG A 22 -3.43 -12.17 3.69
C ARG A 22 -4.24 -13.36 4.21
N PRO A 23 -5.14 -13.93 3.41
CA PRO A 23 -5.80 -15.18 3.77
C PRO A 23 -4.78 -16.34 3.78
N THR A 24 -4.98 -17.30 4.68
CA THR A 24 -4.10 -18.46 4.87
C THR A 24 -4.84 -19.79 4.80
N ASP A 25 -6.12 -19.76 4.45
CA ASP A 25 -7.00 -20.94 4.33
C ASP A 25 -6.61 -21.87 3.18
N ARG A 26 -6.12 -21.28 2.10
CA ARG A 26 -5.57 -22.00 0.94
C ARG A 26 -4.55 -21.10 0.22
N ILE A 27 -3.70 -21.71 -0.61
CA ILE A 27 -2.80 -20.97 -1.49
C ILE A 27 -3.49 -20.73 -2.82
N ASP A 28 -3.58 -19.45 -3.18
CA ASP A 28 -4.10 -18.98 -4.45
C ASP A 28 -3.00 -18.24 -5.22
N ALA A 29 -3.08 -18.25 -6.55
CA ALA A 29 -2.15 -17.55 -7.42
C ALA A 29 -2.87 -17.10 -8.70
N VAL A 30 -2.61 -15.88 -9.16
CA VAL A 30 -3.20 -15.33 -10.39
C VAL A 30 -2.36 -15.80 -11.58
N PRO A 31 -2.89 -16.61 -12.49
CA PRO A 31 -2.11 -17.15 -13.61
C PRO A 31 -1.70 -16.06 -14.59
N LEU A 32 -0.63 -16.32 -15.38
CA LEU A 32 -0.15 -15.40 -16.40
C LEU A 32 -1.24 -15.00 -17.42
N ASP A 33 -2.14 -15.93 -17.75
CA ASP A 33 -3.20 -15.63 -18.71
C ASP A 33 -4.24 -14.62 -18.16
N ASP A 34 -4.47 -14.62 -16.86
CA ASP A 34 -5.26 -13.57 -16.21
C ASP A 34 -4.55 -12.20 -16.27
N ILE A 35 -3.21 -12.18 -16.09
CA ILE A 35 -2.40 -10.96 -16.24
C ILE A 35 -2.50 -10.42 -17.67
N LYS A 36 -2.44 -11.29 -18.67
CA LYS A 36 -2.66 -10.90 -20.08
C LYS A 36 -4.04 -10.30 -20.29
N THR A 37 -5.09 -10.97 -19.77
CA THR A 37 -6.47 -10.50 -19.85
C THR A 37 -6.63 -9.11 -19.22
N ILE A 38 -6.03 -8.85 -18.07
CA ILE A 38 -6.02 -7.52 -17.44
C ILE A 38 -5.41 -6.47 -18.36
N CYS A 39 -4.22 -6.75 -18.92
CA CYS A 39 -3.50 -5.80 -19.77
C CYS A 39 -4.11 -5.61 -21.16
N GLU A 40 -4.91 -6.55 -21.63
CA GLU A 40 -5.63 -6.46 -22.90
C GLU A 40 -6.98 -5.74 -22.76
N SER A 41 -7.59 -5.84 -21.58
CA SER A 41 -8.91 -5.25 -21.29
C SER A 41 -8.82 -3.82 -20.72
N LEU A 42 -7.70 -3.46 -20.10
CA LEU A 42 -7.52 -2.18 -19.42
C LEU A 42 -6.21 -1.50 -19.83
N PRO A 43 -6.18 -0.17 -19.96
CA PRO A 43 -4.95 0.59 -20.20
C PRO A 43 -4.09 0.64 -18.93
N VAL A 44 -3.27 -0.39 -18.68
CA VAL A 44 -2.40 -0.50 -17.50
C VAL A 44 -1.12 0.28 -17.69
N GLY A 45 -0.89 1.31 -16.88
CA GLY A 45 0.34 2.12 -16.91
C GLY A 45 1.40 1.65 -15.91
N SER A 46 0.93 1.12 -14.76
CA SER A 46 1.82 0.55 -13.73
C SER A 46 1.16 -0.62 -13.04
N MET A 47 1.98 -1.57 -12.57
CA MET A 47 1.52 -2.71 -11.77
C MET A 47 2.40 -2.89 -10.54
N GLY A 48 1.77 -2.77 -9.35
CA GLY A 48 2.41 -3.02 -8.06
C GLY A 48 2.09 -4.40 -7.55
N MET A 49 3.11 -5.19 -7.26
CA MET A 49 3.01 -6.56 -6.76
C MET A 49 3.17 -6.58 -5.24
N GLY A 50 2.12 -6.99 -4.55
CA GLY A 50 2.09 -7.14 -3.09
C GLY A 50 1.26 -8.36 -2.72
N THR A 51 1.13 -8.64 -1.44
CA THR A 51 0.48 -9.83 -0.88
C THR A 51 1.28 -11.12 -1.08
N GLY A 52 1.52 -11.83 0.04
CA GLY A 52 2.42 -12.98 0.05
C GLY A 52 3.88 -12.59 -0.18
N GLU A 53 4.64 -13.50 -0.79
CA GLU A 53 6.00 -13.23 -1.25
C GLU A 53 6.10 -13.60 -2.73
N ASN A 54 6.29 -12.61 -3.57
CA ASN A 54 5.99 -12.68 -5.00
C ASN A 54 6.81 -13.73 -5.77
N LEU A 55 8.09 -13.93 -5.41
CA LEU A 55 8.94 -14.95 -6.06
C LEU A 55 8.44 -16.39 -5.84
N LEU A 56 7.58 -16.64 -4.85
CA LEU A 56 6.97 -17.94 -4.62
C LEU A 56 5.79 -18.22 -5.57
N HIS A 57 5.44 -17.27 -6.44
CA HIS A 57 4.48 -17.51 -7.50
C HIS A 57 5.13 -18.36 -8.61
N PRO A 58 4.50 -19.46 -9.05
CA PRO A 58 5.13 -20.41 -10.00
C PRO A 58 5.48 -19.79 -11.36
N GLN A 59 4.78 -18.74 -11.78
CA GLN A 59 5.01 -18.05 -13.06
C GLN A 59 5.55 -16.62 -12.86
N PHE A 60 6.19 -16.32 -11.72
CA PHE A 60 6.62 -14.95 -11.40
C PHE A 60 7.50 -14.34 -12.48
N GLU A 61 8.53 -15.06 -12.91
CA GLU A 61 9.47 -14.58 -13.92
C GLU A 61 8.78 -14.28 -15.25
N GLU A 62 7.91 -15.18 -15.71
CA GLU A 62 7.15 -15.03 -16.96
C GLU A 62 6.24 -13.81 -16.91
N ILE A 63 5.58 -13.58 -15.76
CA ILE A 63 4.71 -12.41 -15.53
C ILE A 63 5.53 -11.11 -15.58
N VAL A 64 6.66 -11.06 -14.88
CA VAL A 64 7.53 -9.86 -14.85
C VAL A 64 8.03 -9.55 -16.26
N ARG A 65 8.53 -10.55 -17.00
CA ARG A 65 9.01 -10.36 -18.38
C ARG A 65 7.91 -9.91 -19.33
N TYR A 66 6.73 -10.49 -19.21
CA TYR A 66 5.56 -10.09 -20.01
C TYR A 66 5.19 -8.62 -19.78
N LEU A 67 5.04 -8.21 -18.53
CA LEU A 67 4.66 -6.84 -18.17
C LEU A 67 5.74 -5.82 -18.57
N HIS A 68 7.01 -6.13 -18.30
CA HIS A 68 8.14 -5.29 -18.70
C HIS A 68 8.20 -5.13 -20.22
N GLY A 69 8.01 -6.21 -20.98
CA GLY A 69 7.98 -6.19 -22.46
C GLY A 69 6.83 -5.34 -23.03
N ARG A 70 5.76 -5.11 -22.27
CA ARG A 70 4.65 -4.20 -22.61
C ARG A 70 4.88 -2.75 -22.18
N GLY A 71 6.01 -2.44 -21.55
CA GLY A 71 6.32 -1.10 -21.03
C GLY A 71 5.54 -0.71 -19.77
N VAL A 72 4.93 -1.68 -19.07
CA VAL A 72 4.26 -1.45 -17.79
C VAL A 72 5.31 -1.15 -16.70
N LYS A 73 5.14 -0.07 -15.95
CA LYS A 73 6.02 0.24 -14.83
C LYS A 73 5.75 -0.73 -13.67
N LEU A 74 6.80 -1.37 -13.16
CA LEU A 74 6.69 -2.41 -12.14
C LEU A 74 7.17 -1.92 -10.78
N SER A 75 6.41 -2.24 -9.73
CA SER A 75 6.85 -2.13 -8.35
C SER A 75 6.61 -3.44 -7.61
N ILE A 76 7.44 -3.73 -6.59
CA ILE A 76 7.34 -4.94 -5.79
C ILE A 76 7.56 -4.61 -4.31
N ALA A 77 6.67 -5.15 -3.46
CA ALA A 77 6.89 -5.21 -2.02
C ALA A 77 7.29 -6.64 -1.62
N SER A 78 8.38 -6.75 -0.84
CA SER A 78 8.97 -8.02 -0.42
C SER A 78 9.31 -8.00 1.07
N ASN A 79 9.28 -9.17 1.69
CA ASN A 79 9.83 -9.38 3.03
C ASN A 79 11.37 -9.56 3.05
N GLY A 80 12.02 -9.32 1.91
CA GLY A 80 13.43 -9.52 1.64
C GLY A 80 13.73 -10.74 0.75
N HIS A 81 12.91 -11.78 0.80
CA HIS A 81 13.18 -13.03 0.08
C HIS A 81 13.20 -12.85 -1.44
N SER A 82 12.18 -12.22 -2.03
CA SER A 82 12.16 -12.01 -3.49
C SER A 82 13.33 -11.13 -3.94
N LEU A 83 13.66 -10.09 -3.19
CA LEU A 83 14.73 -9.16 -3.54
C LEU A 83 16.12 -9.78 -3.42
N THR A 84 16.31 -10.76 -2.54
CA THR A 84 17.60 -11.47 -2.39
C THR A 84 17.75 -12.65 -3.35
N ALA A 85 16.66 -13.26 -3.78
CA ALA A 85 16.71 -14.54 -4.53
C ALA A 85 16.45 -14.42 -6.03
N MET A 86 15.79 -13.35 -6.52
CA MET A 86 15.58 -13.17 -7.98
C MET A 86 16.91 -12.83 -8.69
N SER A 87 16.99 -13.09 -10.00
CA SER A 87 18.15 -12.73 -10.80
C SER A 87 18.33 -11.21 -10.92
N ASP A 88 19.56 -10.74 -11.19
CA ASP A 88 19.83 -9.30 -11.38
C ASP A 88 19.10 -8.75 -12.60
N GLU A 89 18.91 -9.58 -13.63
CA GLU A 89 18.12 -9.23 -14.80
C GLU A 89 16.67 -8.91 -14.41
N LEU A 90 16.02 -9.78 -13.63
CA LEU A 90 14.67 -9.54 -13.15
C LEU A 90 14.58 -8.32 -12.21
N LEU A 91 15.54 -8.20 -11.30
CA LEU A 91 15.62 -7.03 -10.40
C LEU A 91 15.72 -5.73 -11.21
N GLY A 92 16.47 -5.76 -12.32
CA GLY A 92 16.62 -4.65 -13.26
C GLY A 92 15.31 -4.17 -13.87
N MET A 93 14.31 -5.05 -14.03
CA MET A 93 13.01 -4.74 -14.67
C MET A 93 12.07 -3.91 -13.77
N PHE A 94 12.33 -3.85 -12.47
CA PHE A 94 11.50 -3.08 -11.55
C PHE A 94 11.90 -1.60 -11.52
N ASN A 95 10.88 -0.74 -11.49
CA ASN A 95 11.02 0.71 -11.34
C ASN A 95 11.06 1.14 -9.87
N ASP A 96 10.39 0.39 -8.98
CA ASP A 96 10.27 0.71 -7.56
C ASP A 96 10.38 -0.58 -6.74
N LEU A 97 11.28 -0.58 -5.77
CA LEU A 97 11.57 -1.72 -4.91
C LEU A 97 11.25 -1.35 -3.46
N GLU A 98 10.49 -2.21 -2.79
CA GLU A 98 10.08 -1.99 -1.42
C GLU A 98 10.42 -3.21 -0.56
N VAL A 99 11.08 -2.97 0.57
CA VAL A 99 11.37 -3.99 1.58
C VAL A 99 10.61 -3.71 2.85
N SER A 100 10.00 -4.74 3.41
CA SER A 100 9.10 -4.62 4.56
C SER A 100 9.88 -4.58 5.88
N ILE A 101 9.94 -3.41 6.53
CA ILE A 101 10.49 -3.24 7.88
C ILE A 101 9.51 -2.42 8.70
N ASP A 102 9.01 -2.98 9.82
CA ASP A 102 8.03 -2.33 10.70
C ASP A 102 8.68 -1.73 11.96
N TYR A 103 9.89 -2.15 12.31
CA TYR A 103 10.57 -1.75 13.55
C TYR A 103 12.03 -1.39 13.32
N PRO A 104 12.59 -0.45 14.10
CA PRO A 104 13.97 0.02 13.93
C PRO A 104 15.01 -0.91 14.57
N SER A 105 14.62 -2.07 15.12
CA SER A 105 15.53 -3.00 15.77
C SER A 105 15.31 -4.45 15.39
N ALA A 106 16.37 -5.25 15.38
CA ALA A 106 16.34 -6.67 15.05
C ALA A 106 15.36 -7.47 15.92
N ALA A 107 15.39 -7.25 17.23
CA ALA A 107 14.55 -8.01 18.15
C ALA A 107 13.05 -7.78 17.91
N GLN A 108 12.65 -6.54 17.64
CA GLN A 108 11.25 -6.21 17.37
C GLN A 108 10.82 -6.67 15.97
N GLN A 109 11.66 -6.46 14.96
CA GLN A 109 11.39 -6.88 13.58
C GLN A 109 11.24 -8.40 13.49
N ASP A 110 12.19 -9.13 14.04
CA ASP A 110 12.15 -10.61 14.06
C ASP A 110 11.00 -11.14 14.92
N GLY A 111 10.67 -10.46 16.02
CA GLY A 111 9.52 -10.79 16.85
C GLY A 111 8.18 -10.66 16.12
N MET A 112 8.05 -9.70 15.23
CA MET A 112 6.82 -9.45 14.45
C MET A 112 6.74 -10.32 13.19
N ARG A 113 7.84 -10.44 12.45
CA ARG A 113 7.84 -11.07 11.11
C ARG A 113 8.40 -12.48 11.09
N GLY A 114 9.29 -12.82 12.01
CA GLY A 114 9.92 -14.13 12.14
C GLY A 114 11.44 -14.03 12.28
N PRO A 115 12.07 -15.02 12.95
CA PRO A 115 13.51 -15.02 13.21
C PRO A 115 14.33 -14.87 11.92
N GLY A 116 15.35 -14.00 11.97
CA GLY A 116 16.27 -13.75 10.86
C GLY A 116 15.75 -12.80 9.78
N ASN A 117 14.52 -12.29 9.90
CA ASN A 117 13.99 -11.35 8.92
C ASN A 117 14.78 -10.03 8.90
N TRP A 118 15.26 -9.54 10.05
CA TRP A 118 16.11 -8.36 10.10
C TRP A 118 17.35 -8.47 9.22
N ALA A 119 18.09 -9.58 9.34
CA ALA A 119 19.28 -9.82 8.52
C ALA A 119 18.92 -9.92 7.02
N LEU A 120 17.82 -10.61 6.70
CA LEU A 120 17.36 -10.79 5.32
C LEU A 120 16.99 -9.45 4.65
N VAL A 121 16.29 -8.55 5.35
CA VAL A 121 15.90 -7.26 4.78
C VAL A 121 17.09 -6.34 4.58
N HIS A 122 18.10 -6.38 5.43
CA HIS A 122 19.33 -5.63 5.23
C HIS A 122 20.13 -6.17 4.04
N GLN A 123 20.24 -7.50 3.91
CA GLN A 123 20.84 -8.12 2.71
C GLN A 123 20.12 -7.71 1.43
N ALA A 124 18.78 -7.62 1.46
CA ALA A 124 18.00 -7.16 0.32
C ALA A 124 18.32 -5.70 -0.04
N ILE A 125 18.45 -4.82 0.95
CA ILE A 125 18.82 -3.41 0.76
C ILE A 125 20.21 -3.29 0.12
N GLU A 126 21.19 -3.95 0.70
CA GLU A 126 22.58 -3.96 0.20
C GLU A 126 22.60 -4.43 -1.26
N ARG A 127 21.97 -5.56 -1.56
CA ARG A 127 21.88 -6.08 -2.91
C ARG A 127 21.24 -5.12 -3.91
N CYS A 128 20.17 -4.42 -3.52
CA CYS A 128 19.53 -3.43 -4.39
C CYS A 128 20.50 -2.26 -4.69
N HIS A 129 21.23 -1.79 -3.69
CA HIS A 129 22.23 -0.74 -3.87
C HIS A 129 23.40 -1.19 -4.76
N ASP A 130 23.90 -2.41 -4.58
CA ASP A 130 24.95 -2.99 -5.43
C ASP A 130 24.50 -3.10 -6.90
N ALA A 131 23.21 -3.33 -7.12
CA ALA A 131 22.60 -3.32 -8.46
C ALA A 131 22.27 -1.90 -8.97
N GLY A 132 22.67 -0.84 -8.25
CA GLY A 132 22.41 0.55 -8.63
C GLY A 132 20.94 0.96 -8.54
N LYS A 133 20.12 0.24 -7.74
CA LYS A 133 18.70 0.51 -7.53
C LYS A 133 18.45 1.27 -6.23
N SER A 134 17.55 2.24 -6.29
CA SER A 134 16.96 2.81 -5.07
C SER A 134 15.92 1.86 -4.48
N ILE A 135 15.78 1.89 -3.16
CA ILE A 135 14.82 1.07 -2.43
C ILE A 135 14.07 1.90 -1.39
N SER A 136 12.84 1.53 -1.09
CA SER A 136 12.07 2.11 0.01
C SER A 136 11.84 1.07 1.11
N ILE A 137 11.94 1.48 2.36
CA ILE A 137 11.41 0.72 3.49
C ILE A 137 9.90 0.91 3.49
N LEU A 138 9.15 -0.20 3.49
CA LEU A 138 7.71 -0.22 3.64
C LEU A 138 7.35 -0.63 5.07
N ALA A 139 6.82 0.30 5.85
CA ALA A 139 6.38 0.06 7.23
C ALA A 139 4.85 0.07 7.34
N THR A 140 4.31 -0.88 8.09
CA THR A 140 2.93 -0.83 8.55
C THR A 140 2.88 -0.09 9.89
N LEU A 141 2.17 1.03 9.93
CA LEU A 141 1.97 1.81 11.15
C LEU A 141 0.91 1.15 12.02
N MET A 142 1.30 0.77 13.24
CA MET A 142 0.50 -0.02 14.19
C MET A 142 0.56 0.57 15.60
N THR A 143 -0.38 0.16 16.46
CA THR A 143 -0.36 0.51 17.90
C THR A 143 0.93 0.08 18.61
N THR A 144 1.69 -0.84 18.04
CA THR A 144 2.92 -1.39 18.63
C THR A 144 4.21 -0.69 18.17
N ASN A 145 4.12 0.20 17.16
CA ASN A 145 5.29 0.91 16.63
C ASN A 145 5.09 2.42 16.40
N TYR A 146 3.89 2.96 16.68
CA TYR A 146 3.57 4.35 16.40
C TYR A 146 4.55 5.35 17.04
N ALA A 147 5.04 5.03 18.22
CA ALA A 147 5.96 5.88 18.98
C ALA A 147 7.42 5.84 18.47
N GLN A 148 7.71 5.02 17.44
CA GLN A 148 9.06 4.82 16.89
C GLN A 148 9.20 5.36 15.45
N MET A 149 8.27 6.19 14.97
CA MET A 149 8.29 6.68 13.59
C MET A 149 9.49 7.59 13.28
N ASP A 150 9.98 8.32 14.25
CA ASP A 150 11.24 9.09 14.16
C ASP A 150 12.47 8.18 14.05
N GLU A 151 12.52 7.09 14.83
CA GLU A 151 13.57 6.07 14.72
C GLU A 151 13.52 5.33 13.38
N MET A 152 12.32 5.08 12.83
CA MET A 152 12.15 4.50 11.50
C MET A 152 12.68 5.42 10.40
N VAL A 153 12.51 6.74 10.52
CA VAL A 153 13.12 7.72 9.61
C VAL A 153 14.64 7.69 9.72
N ALA A 154 15.18 7.61 10.94
CA ALA A 154 16.62 7.51 11.16
C ALA A 154 17.19 6.21 10.55
N LEU A 155 16.50 5.08 10.72
CA LEU A 155 16.87 3.81 10.08
C LEU A 155 16.88 3.94 8.55
N ALA A 156 15.82 4.47 7.95
CA ALA A 156 15.74 4.63 6.50
C ALA A 156 16.89 5.46 5.95
N ARG A 157 17.22 6.57 6.61
CA ARG A 157 18.40 7.39 6.25
C ARG A 157 19.71 6.64 6.38
N SER A 158 19.88 5.86 7.45
CA SER A 158 21.13 5.10 7.68
C SER A 158 21.42 4.09 6.59
N VAL A 159 20.39 3.60 5.91
CA VAL A 159 20.50 2.65 4.80
C VAL A 159 20.19 3.29 3.44
N SER A 160 20.21 4.62 3.33
CA SER A 160 19.96 5.37 2.08
C SER A 160 18.66 4.96 1.38
N ALA A 161 17.59 4.75 2.14
CA ALA A 161 16.25 4.39 1.66
C ALA A 161 15.24 5.49 1.99
N ASN A 162 14.13 5.55 1.24
CA ASN A 162 12.95 6.28 1.67
C ASN A 162 12.16 5.45 2.69
N LEU A 163 11.42 6.10 3.58
CA LEU A 163 10.44 5.45 4.44
C LEU A 163 9.05 5.66 3.87
N ARG A 164 8.38 4.56 3.53
CA ARG A 164 6.98 4.50 3.12
C ARG A 164 6.14 3.93 4.26
N VAL A 165 5.13 4.66 4.69
CA VAL A 165 4.26 4.28 5.81
C VAL A 165 2.84 4.04 5.32
N ASN A 166 2.32 2.86 5.60
CA ASN A 166 0.92 2.50 5.40
C ASN A 166 0.24 2.28 6.75
N VAL A 167 -0.92 2.88 6.95
CA VAL A 167 -1.70 2.69 8.18
C VAL A 167 -2.27 1.27 8.22
N TYR A 168 -2.10 0.58 9.34
CA TYR A 168 -2.68 -0.74 9.57
C TYR A 168 -4.20 -0.72 9.35
N GLN A 169 -4.69 -1.74 8.66
CA GLN A 169 -6.12 -1.95 8.44
C GLN A 169 -6.54 -3.26 9.11
N ALA A 170 -7.56 -3.18 9.96
CA ALA A 170 -8.01 -4.29 10.82
C ALA A 170 -8.82 -5.35 10.04
N VAL A 171 -8.20 -5.99 9.04
CA VAL A 171 -8.85 -7.00 8.20
C VAL A 171 -9.08 -8.31 8.94
N ARG A 172 -8.14 -8.71 9.82
CA ARG A 172 -8.19 -10.01 10.54
C ARG A 172 -8.24 -9.89 12.05
N THR A 173 -7.73 -8.81 12.60
CA THR A 173 -7.64 -8.58 14.05
C THR A 173 -7.55 -7.09 14.34
N ASP A 174 -8.09 -6.66 15.49
CA ASP A 174 -7.96 -5.29 15.98
C ASP A 174 -6.71 -5.07 16.85
N LEU A 175 -5.93 -6.11 17.13
CA LEU A 175 -4.77 -6.05 18.05
C LEU A 175 -3.73 -4.99 17.67
N TYR A 176 -3.63 -4.65 16.40
CA TYR A 176 -2.63 -3.70 15.89
C TYR A 176 -3.24 -2.35 15.50
N ARG A 177 -4.56 -2.19 15.70
CA ARG A 177 -5.28 -0.96 15.36
C ARG A 177 -4.81 0.19 16.25
N LEU A 178 -4.58 1.33 15.65
CA LEU A 178 -4.22 2.56 16.36
C LEU A 178 -5.42 3.13 17.11
N THR A 179 -5.15 3.82 18.22
CA THR A 179 -6.10 4.80 18.72
C THR A 179 -6.00 6.10 17.93
N TYR A 180 -6.95 7.01 18.11
CA TYR A 180 -6.90 8.34 17.50
C TYR A 180 -5.62 9.09 17.87
N GLU A 181 -5.26 9.09 19.15
CA GLU A 181 -4.09 9.77 19.69
C GLU A 181 -2.79 9.18 19.09
N GLN A 182 -2.70 7.85 19.04
CA GLN A 182 -1.55 7.13 18.46
C GLN A 182 -1.36 7.44 16.97
N PHE A 183 -2.47 7.52 16.21
CA PHE A 183 -2.42 7.88 14.80
C PHE A 183 -1.79 9.26 14.60
N TRP A 184 -2.27 10.27 15.33
CA TRP A 184 -1.76 11.63 15.18
C TRP A 184 -0.35 11.80 15.75
N GLU A 185 -0.02 11.17 16.87
CA GLU A 185 1.34 11.15 17.42
C GLU A 185 2.33 10.55 16.41
N ALA A 186 1.98 9.44 15.76
CA ALA A 186 2.83 8.83 14.74
C ALA A 186 3.16 9.79 13.59
N TYR A 187 2.17 10.51 13.07
CA TYR A 187 2.39 11.46 11.98
C TYR A 187 3.15 12.72 12.43
N GLN A 188 2.95 13.19 13.65
CA GLN A 188 3.76 14.27 14.23
C GLN A 188 5.24 13.85 14.32
N ARG A 189 5.54 12.65 14.82
CA ARG A 189 6.90 12.11 14.88
C ARG A 189 7.50 11.93 13.49
N LEU A 190 6.75 11.34 12.58
CA LEU A 190 7.18 11.09 11.20
C LEU A 190 7.59 12.40 10.50
N PHE A 191 6.78 13.44 10.61
CA PHE A 191 7.02 14.71 9.92
C PHE A 191 8.00 15.62 10.65
N SER A 192 8.19 15.45 11.96
CA SER A 192 9.27 16.15 12.69
C SER A 192 10.65 15.60 12.34
N ALA A 193 10.73 14.31 11.99
CA ALA A 193 11.99 13.65 11.67
C ALA A 193 12.27 13.60 10.16
N GLY A 194 11.25 13.53 9.29
CA GLY A 194 11.39 13.31 7.85
C GLY A 194 10.79 14.43 6.99
N LYS A 195 11.34 14.62 5.78
CA LYS A 195 10.77 15.52 4.77
C LYS A 195 9.83 14.73 3.87
N VAL A 196 8.66 15.29 3.59
CA VAL A 196 7.59 14.61 2.85
C VAL A 196 7.89 14.57 1.36
N VAL A 197 7.92 13.38 0.79
CA VAL A 197 8.04 13.10 -0.65
C VAL A 197 6.66 12.92 -1.28
N SER A 198 5.75 12.23 -0.58
CA SER A 198 4.39 11.97 -1.03
C SER A 198 3.49 11.71 0.18
N CYS A 199 2.25 12.16 0.11
CA CYS A 199 1.22 11.81 1.08
C CYS A 199 -0.13 11.68 0.37
N SER A 200 -0.73 10.50 0.43
CA SER A 200 -2.05 10.21 -0.15
C SER A 200 -3.06 9.70 0.87
N GLU A 201 -2.71 9.71 2.16
CA GLU A 201 -3.66 9.45 3.25
C GLU A 201 -4.59 10.66 3.38
N PRO A 202 -5.91 10.53 3.12
CA PRO A 202 -6.79 11.69 2.97
C PRO A 202 -6.84 12.60 4.21
N ILE A 203 -6.90 12.00 5.40
CA ILE A 203 -6.99 12.77 6.66
C ILE A 203 -5.70 13.53 6.91
N VAL A 204 -4.57 12.89 6.66
CA VAL A 204 -3.23 13.49 6.84
C VAL A 204 -3.04 14.64 5.85
N ARG A 205 -3.44 14.46 4.58
CA ARG A 205 -3.40 15.55 3.59
C ARG A 205 -4.22 16.75 4.03
N ALA A 206 -5.41 16.52 4.55
CA ALA A 206 -6.25 17.59 5.09
C ALA A 206 -5.56 18.34 6.25
N ALA A 207 -4.95 17.61 7.18
CA ALA A 207 -4.20 18.18 8.31
C ALA A 207 -2.91 18.90 7.88
N MET A 208 -2.34 18.52 6.73
CA MET A 208 -1.23 19.23 6.07
C MET A 208 -1.67 20.51 5.36
N GLY A 209 -2.97 20.77 5.21
CA GLY A 209 -3.51 21.89 4.45
C GLY A 209 -3.34 21.73 2.93
N LEU A 210 -3.13 20.50 2.43
CA LEU A 210 -2.99 20.24 1.00
C LEU A 210 -4.36 20.16 0.33
N PRO A 211 -4.50 20.66 -0.93
CA PRO A 211 -5.73 20.53 -1.69
C PRO A 211 -5.98 19.07 -2.11
N ASP A 212 -7.20 18.80 -2.55
CA ASP A 212 -7.58 17.52 -3.14
C ASP A 212 -7.33 16.30 -2.21
N VAL A 213 -8.06 16.25 -1.15
CA VAL A 213 -7.97 15.21 -0.12
C VAL A 213 -8.75 13.94 -0.43
N GLU A 214 -9.34 13.84 -1.62
CA GLU A 214 -10.11 12.67 -2.02
C GLU A 214 -9.31 11.36 -1.93
N SER A 215 -9.99 10.29 -1.53
CA SER A 215 -9.38 8.95 -1.55
C SER A 215 -8.97 8.57 -2.97
N PRO A 216 -7.75 8.07 -3.20
CA PRO A 216 -7.31 7.58 -4.52
C PRO A 216 -7.98 6.26 -4.91
N CYS A 217 -8.58 5.54 -3.96
CA CYS A 217 -9.19 4.23 -4.18
C CYS A 217 -10.39 4.32 -5.13
N GLY A 218 -10.43 3.42 -6.10
CA GLY A 218 -11.56 3.32 -7.02
C GLY A 218 -11.62 4.35 -8.15
N ARG A 219 -10.68 5.30 -8.22
CA ARG A 219 -10.61 6.31 -9.32
C ARG A 219 -9.68 5.82 -10.44
N ASN A 220 -8.38 6.01 -10.30
CA ASN A 220 -7.35 5.55 -11.26
C ASN A 220 -6.53 4.38 -10.71
N SER A 221 -6.92 3.84 -9.58
CA SER A 221 -6.26 2.74 -8.90
C SER A 221 -7.23 1.58 -8.76
N ILE A 222 -6.88 0.45 -9.38
CA ILE A 222 -7.66 -0.79 -9.37
C ILE A 222 -6.82 -1.86 -8.66
N ARG A 223 -7.47 -2.71 -7.86
CA ARG A 223 -6.80 -3.81 -7.17
C ARG A 223 -7.37 -5.15 -7.62
N PHE A 224 -6.47 -6.10 -7.82
CA PHE A 224 -6.80 -7.50 -8.04
C PHE A 224 -6.25 -8.31 -6.88
N ASP A 225 -7.10 -9.06 -6.23
CA ASP A 225 -6.63 -9.99 -5.21
C ASP A 225 -6.13 -11.30 -5.84
N MET A 226 -5.55 -12.18 -5.03
CA MET A 226 -4.97 -13.46 -5.48
C MET A 226 -6.00 -14.45 -6.04
N ARG A 227 -7.29 -14.14 -5.98
CA ARG A 227 -8.41 -14.90 -6.58
C ARG A 227 -8.96 -14.24 -7.85
N GLY A 228 -8.26 -13.22 -8.35
CA GLY A 228 -8.66 -12.46 -9.54
C GLY A 228 -9.86 -11.55 -9.32
N ARG A 229 -10.30 -11.30 -8.07
CA ARG A 229 -11.41 -10.39 -7.78
C ARG A 229 -10.97 -8.95 -7.91
N ILE A 230 -11.85 -8.12 -8.48
CA ILE A 230 -11.60 -6.69 -8.78
C ILE A 230 -12.19 -5.84 -7.67
N ILE A 231 -11.34 -5.14 -6.94
CA ILE A 231 -11.70 -4.36 -5.75
C ILE A 231 -11.05 -2.98 -5.77
N PRO A 232 -11.62 -1.95 -5.12
CA PRO A 232 -11.04 -0.62 -5.10
C PRO A 232 -9.80 -0.51 -4.19
N CYS A 233 -9.69 -1.36 -3.16
CA CYS A 233 -8.61 -1.39 -2.19
C CYS A 233 -8.32 -2.83 -1.75
N VAL A 234 -7.05 -3.17 -1.50
CA VAL A 234 -6.65 -4.51 -1.00
C VAL A 234 -7.27 -4.89 0.35
N TYR A 235 -7.72 -3.90 1.11
CA TYR A 235 -8.39 -4.06 2.40
C TYR A 235 -9.91 -3.99 2.30
N TRP A 236 -10.48 -3.88 1.09
CA TRP A 236 -11.94 -3.77 0.92
C TRP A 236 -12.63 -5.06 1.36
N PRO A 237 -13.62 -5.00 2.27
CA PRO A 237 -14.34 -6.19 2.69
C PRO A 237 -15.18 -6.74 1.52
N VAL A 238 -14.94 -8.01 1.19
CA VAL A 238 -15.68 -8.68 0.11
C VAL A 238 -16.95 -9.30 0.68
N ALA A 239 -18.09 -8.75 0.28
CA ALA A 239 -19.42 -9.16 0.69
C ALA A 239 -20.37 -9.22 -0.51
N SER A 240 -21.69 -9.15 -0.30
CA SER A 240 -22.68 -9.00 -1.36
C SER A 240 -22.84 -7.52 -1.75
N PRO A 241 -22.96 -7.16 -3.04
CA PRO A 241 -22.83 -8.04 -4.21
C PRO A 241 -21.38 -8.50 -4.40
N GLN A 242 -21.21 -9.69 -4.97
CA GLN A 242 -19.85 -10.19 -5.27
C GLN A 242 -19.16 -9.28 -6.27
N PRO A 243 -17.83 -9.00 -6.10
CA PRO A 243 -17.07 -8.20 -7.04
C PRO A 243 -16.93 -8.91 -8.39
N TYR A 244 -16.71 -8.13 -9.45
CA TYR A 244 -16.26 -8.69 -10.72
C TYR A 244 -14.89 -9.39 -10.54
N THR A 245 -14.60 -10.27 -11.47
CA THR A 245 -13.33 -11.00 -11.54
C THR A 245 -12.60 -10.72 -12.86
N VAL A 246 -11.38 -11.21 -13.00
CA VAL A 246 -10.64 -11.12 -14.27
C VAL A 246 -11.44 -11.70 -15.44
N ALA A 247 -12.24 -12.76 -15.22
CA ALA A 247 -13.08 -13.38 -16.25
C ALA A 247 -14.16 -12.45 -16.81
N ASP A 248 -14.57 -11.42 -16.08
CA ASP A 248 -15.56 -10.43 -16.51
C ASP A 248 -14.97 -9.34 -17.41
N LEU A 249 -13.64 -9.12 -17.36
CA LEU A 249 -12.97 -8.01 -18.06
C LEU A 249 -13.17 -8.00 -19.58
N PRO A 250 -13.09 -9.12 -20.31
CA PRO A 250 -13.27 -9.09 -21.76
C PRO A 250 -14.62 -8.55 -22.23
N SER A 251 -15.66 -8.70 -21.41
CA SER A 251 -17.00 -8.21 -21.71
C SER A 251 -17.29 -6.84 -21.14
N LYS A 252 -16.65 -6.44 -20.05
CA LYS A 252 -16.98 -5.23 -19.29
C LYS A 252 -15.96 -4.10 -19.50
N GLY A 253 -14.69 -4.42 -19.70
CA GLY A 253 -13.64 -3.41 -19.79
C GLY A 253 -13.70 -2.44 -18.60
N GLU A 254 -13.65 -1.14 -18.86
CA GLU A 254 -13.66 -0.11 -17.82
C GLU A 254 -15.00 0.01 -17.07
N SER A 255 -16.12 -0.58 -17.57
CA SER A 255 -17.40 -0.55 -16.84
C SER A 255 -17.35 -1.33 -15.51
N ILE A 256 -16.28 -2.08 -15.23
CA ILE A 256 -16.04 -2.64 -13.90
C ILE A 256 -16.04 -1.57 -12.79
N LEU A 257 -15.70 -0.32 -13.12
CA LEU A 257 -15.72 0.80 -12.18
C LEU A 257 -17.14 1.24 -11.77
N GLU A 258 -18.16 0.79 -12.48
CA GLU A 258 -19.59 1.01 -12.14
C GLU A 258 -20.05 0.08 -11.03
N HIS A 259 -19.27 -0.94 -10.65
CA HIS A 259 -19.60 -1.83 -9.55
C HIS A 259 -19.76 -1.06 -8.23
N ALA A 260 -20.72 -1.47 -7.40
CA ALA A 260 -21.06 -0.81 -6.15
C ALA A 260 -19.84 -0.52 -5.24
N TYR A 261 -18.84 -1.41 -5.20
CA TYR A 261 -17.62 -1.21 -4.40
C TYR A 261 -16.82 0.02 -4.83
N PHE A 262 -16.71 0.24 -6.15
CA PHE A 262 -16.00 1.42 -6.67
C PHE A 262 -16.80 2.68 -6.41
N GLN A 263 -18.12 2.65 -6.63
CA GLN A 263 -18.99 3.78 -6.34
C GLN A 263 -18.98 4.15 -4.86
N GLN A 264 -19.00 3.18 -3.96
CA GLN A 264 -18.84 3.39 -2.51
C GLN A 264 -17.48 3.96 -2.13
N ALA A 265 -16.41 3.49 -2.80
CA ALA A 265 -15.04 3.94 -2.52
C ALA A 265 -14.80 5.41 -2.90
N ILE A 266 -15.45 5.89 -3.97
CA ILE A 266 -15.31 7.28 -4.44
C ILE A 266 -16.33 8.24 -3.82
N ALA A 267 -17.38 7.72 -3.19
CA ALA A 267 -18.42 8.54 -2.58
C ALA A 267 -17.92 9.27 -1.33
N THR A 268 -18.18 10.57 -1.27
CA THR A 268 -18.04 11.33 -0.04
C THR A 268 -19.35 11.22 0.75
N PRO A 269 -19.32 10.79 2.02
CA PRO A 269 -20.53 10.74 2.84
C PRO A 269 -21.19 12.12 2.97
N ALA A 270 -22.51 12.17 2.96
CA ALA A 270 -23.26 13.44 2.95
C ALA A 270 -22.89 14.35 4.14
N HIS A 271 -22.73 13.78 5.35
CA HIS A 271 -22.33 14.51 6.55
C HIS A 271 -20.84 14.90 6.60
N ALA A 272 -20.03 14.41 5.65
CA ALA A 272 -18.62 14.74 5.51
C ALA A 272 -18.34 15.67 4.32
N ALA A 273 -19.36 16.16 3.62
CA ALA A 273 -19.20 17.02 2.44
C ALA A 273 -18.44 18.31 2.75
N ASP A 274 -18.72 18.90 3.92
CA ASP A 274 -18.04 20.12 4.39
C ASP A 274 -16.80 19.83 5.27
N CYS A 275 -16.46 18.55 5.48
CA CYS A 275 -15.30 18.16 6.26
C CYS A 275 -14.03 18.29 5.41
N PRO A 276 -12.95 18.93 5.93
CA PRO A 276 -11.70 19.07 5.21
C PRO A 276 -11.12 17.74 4.68
N CYS A 277 -11.40 16.62 5.35
CA CYS A 277 -10.92 15.27 4.93
C CYS A 277 -11.88 14.53 3.98
N GLN A 278 -13.04 15.11 3.63
CA GLN A 278 -14.03 14.52 2.71
C GLN A 278 -14.39 13.06 3.04
N GLY A 279 -14.49 12.72 4.33
CA GLY A 279 -14.80 11.39 4.81
C GLY A 279 -13.60 10.45 5.01
N GLY A 280 -12.39 10.86 4.64
CA GLY A 280 -11.17 10.09 4.91
C GLY A 280 -11.04 8.79 4.11
N CYS A 281 -10.50 7.75 4.73
CA CYS A 281 -10.25 6.47 4.07
C CYS A 281 -11.53 5.62 3.93
N ALA A 282 -12.04 5.46 2.72
CA ALA A 282 -13.24 4.68 2.44
C ALA A 282 -13.10 3.19 2.85
N SER A 283 -11.90 2.60 2.73
CA SER A 283 -11.73 1.20 3.12
C SER A 283 -11.76 1.00 4.64
N ARG A 284 -11.26 1.96 5.45
CA ARG A 284 -11.43 1.91 6.91
C ARG A 284 -12.91 1.96 7.30
N ARG A 285 -13.65 2.90 6.72
CA ARG A 285 -15.10 2.99 6.93
C ARG A 285 -15.84 1.71 6.51
N ALA A 286 -15.46 1.12 5.38
CA ALA A 286 -16.04 -0.15 4.92
C ALA A 286 -15.73 -1.31 5.87
N LEU A 287 -14.49 -1.42 6.37
CA LEU A 287 -14.09 -2.45 7.34
C LEU A 287 -14.83 -2.32 8.67
N ASN A 288 -15.15 -1.10 9.09
CA ASN A 288 -15.93 -0.82 10.29
C ASN A 288 -17.45 -0.99 10.07
N ASN A 289 -17.92 -1.34 8.85
CA ASN A 289 -19.33 -1.32 8.42
C ASN A 289 -20.00 0.06 8.59
N GLU A 290 -19.24 1.14 8.41
CA GLU A 290 -19.65 2.53 8.65
C GLU A 290 -19.34 3.40 7.44
N LEU A 291 -19.70 2.95 6.23
CA LEU A 291 -19.41 3.69 4.98
C LEU A 291 -19.89 5.13 4.99
N ASP A 292 -21.01 5.39 5.64
CA ASP A 292 -21.60 6.73 5.78
C ASP A 292 -21.10 7.50 7.00
N ALA A 293 -20.23 6.92 7.84
CA ALA A 293 -19.63 7.60 8.98
C ALA A 293 -18.37 8.40 8.58
N HIS A 294 -17.87 9.21 9.50
CA HIS A 294 -16.52 9.77 9.39
C HIS A 294 -15.48 8.67 9.59
N ASP A 295 -14.30 8.88 9.00
CA ASP A 295 -13.14 8.07 9.34
C ASP A 295 -12.80 8.19 10.83
N GLU A 296 -12.47 7.09 11.47
CA GLU A 296 -12.20 7.00 12.91
C GLU A 296 -11.08 7.93 13.41
N TYR A 297 -10.16 8.33 12.52
CA TYR A 297 -9.06 9.25 12.83
C TYR A 297 -9.37 10.69 12.42
N CYS A 298 -10.61 11.01 12.00
CA CYS A 298 -10.99 12.35 11.58
C CYS A 298 -11.05 13.32 12.77
N PRO A 299 -10.18 14.36 12.86
CA PRO A 299 -10.20 15.30 13.96
C PRO A 299 -11.45 16.18 13.92
N TRP A 300 -11.85 16.62 12.73
CA TRP A 300 -13.00 17.52 12.57
C TRP A 300 -14.32 16.88 13.01
N ALA A 301 -14.46 15.55 12.88
CA ALA A 301 -15.62 14.83 13.43
C ALA A 301 -15.67 14.85 14.96
N ARG A 302 -14.53 15.11 15.61
CA ARG A 302 -14.39 15.25 17.06
C ARG A 302 -14.42 16.69 17.53
N GLY A 303 -14.56 17.65 16.61
CA GLY A 303 -14.48 19.08 16.90
C GLY A 303 -13.07 19.60 17.13
N ASP A 304 -12.05 18.82 16.75
CA ASP A 304 -10.64 19.20 16.86
C ASP A 304 -10.17 19.92 15.58
N GLU A 305 -9.35 20.95 15.74
CA GLU A 305 -8.59 21.54 14.63
C GLU A 305 -7.19 20.93 14.59
N MET A 306 -6.96 20.01 13.64
CA MET A 306 -5.65 19.38 13.46
C MET A 306 -4.87 20.07 12.34
N LYS A 307 -3.67 20.55 12.68
CA LYS A 307 -2.68 21.02 11.70
C LYS A 307 -1.35 20.34 11.99
N LEU A 308 -0.82 19.67 10.98
CA LEU A 308 0.50 19.05 11.05
C LEU A 308 1.56 20.05 10.56
N ALA A 309 2.63 20.20 11.33
CA ALA A 309 3.86 20.85 10.84
C ALA A 309 4.60 19.84 9.96
N TRP A 310 5.02 20.25 8.77
CA TRP A 310 5.71 19.40 7.82
C TRP A 310 6.60 20.20 6.87
N GLU A 311 7.60 19.56 6.29
CA GLU A 311 8.45 20.12 5.23
C GLU A 311 8.42 19.19 4.01
N ALA A 312 8.35 19.80 2.81
CA ALA A 312 8.53 19.04 1.58
C ALA A 312 9.99 18.64 1.35
N ALA A 313 10.23 17.48 0.78
CA ALA A 313 11.52 17.15 0.23
C ALA A 313 11.86 18.08 -0.96
N PRO A 314 13.15 18.37 -1.22
CA PRO A 314 13.53 19.23 -2.34
C PRO A 314 13.00 18.73 -3.68
N ALA A 315 12.53 19.65 -4.52
CA ALA A 315 12.03 19.40 -5.87
C ALA A 315 10.78 18.50 -5.98
N VAL A 316 10.04 18.30 -4.90
CA VAL A 316 8.80 17.49 -4.90
C VAL A 316 7.57 18.38 -5.08
N ASP A 317 6.71 18.01 -6.03
CA ASP A 317 5.37 18.58 -6.18
C ASP A 317 4.33 17.67 -5.49
N LEU A 318 4.04 17.98 -4.23
CA LEU A 318 3.09 17.20 -3.41
C LEU A 318 1.65 17.27 -3.92
N VAL A 319 1.30 18.28 -4.72
CA VAL A 319 -0.03 18.38 -5.32
C VAL A 319 -0.23 17.31 -6.38
N ARG A 320 0.83 16.99 -7.12
CA ARG A 320 0.80 15.99 -8.23
C ARG A 320 1.16 14.58 -7.81
N SER A 321 1.86 14.40 -6.69
CA SER A 321 2.25 13.06 -6.22
C SER A 321 1.08 12.34 -5.54
N ARG A 322 0.16 11.85 -6.38
CA ARG A 322 -1.03 11.10 -5.94
C ARG A 322 -0.94 9.66 -6.43
N ASN A 323 -0.10 8.89 -5.79
CA ASN A 323 -0.09 7.47 -6.05
C ASN A 323 -0.75 6.73 -4.91
N VAL A 324 -0.99 5.65 -4.68
CA VAL A 324 -1.51 4.81 -3.60
C VAL A 324 -1.65 5.48 -2.23
N CYS A 325 -2.55 5.00 -1.41
CA CYS A 325 -2.83 5.47 -0.05
C CYS A 325 -1.63 5.20 0.87
N THR A 326 -0.64 6.10 0.86
CA THR A 326 0.63 5.96 1.59
C THR A 326 1.23 7.33 1.89
N THR A 327 2.12 7.38 2.87
CA THR A 327 2.97 8.54 3.15
C THR A 327 4.43 8.15 2.97
N ILE A 328 5.19 8.94 2.21
CA ILE A 328 6.61 8.71 1.95
C ILE A 328 7.41 9.90 2.47
N VAL A 329 8.43 9.63 3.28
CA VAL A 329 9.39 10.61 3.80
C VAL A 329 10.82 10.19 3.53
N VAL A 330 11.74 11.18 3.57
CA VAL A 330 13.20 11.01 3.46
C VAL A 330 13.92 11.64 4.64
#